data_b67b0a33e9787935296db6d782e555af
#
_entry.id   b67b0a33e9787935296db6d782e555af
#
_cell.length_a   1.000
_cell.length_b   1.000
_cell.length_c   1.000
_cell.angle_alpha   90.00
_cell.angle_beta   90.00
_cell.angle_gamma   90.00
#
_symmetry.space_group_name_H-M   'P 1'
#
loop_
_entity.id
_entity.type
_entity.pdbx_description
1 polymer ?
#
loop_
_entity_poly.entity_id
_entity_poly.type
_entity_poly.pdbx_seq_one_letter_code
_entity_poly.pdbx_strand_id
1 'polypeptide(L)'
;MDPAIPNITISDVVVSTAGRDQGGWFYVIAEDPIYLFLANGKDRTLEKPKRKKRKHVQKVLRSETRVAEKITRGDKVLNSELRRDLAFLAGQMQVNNLGG
;
A
#
# COMPACT_ATOMS: atom_id res chain seq x y z
N MET A 1 24.88 5.42 1.30
CA MET A 1 23.46 5.07 1.34
C MET A 1 22.62 6.32 1.17
N ASP A 2 21.59 6.27 0.38
CA ASP A 2 20.73 7.43 0.14
C ASP A 2 19.53 7.36 1.07
N PRO A 3 19.50 8.20 2.12
CA PRO A 3 18.39 8.18 3.07
C PRO A 3 17.08 8.70 2.50
N ALA A 4 17.11 9.31 1.32
CA ALA A 4 15.89 9.84 0.70
C ALA A 4 15.03 8.77 0.05
N ILE A 5 15.56 7.55 -0.12
CA ILE A 5 14.81 6.45 -0.74
C ILE A 5 14.35 5.49 0.35
N PRO A 6 13.07 5.53 0.73
CA PRO A 6 12.58 4.63 1.76
C PRO A 6 12.59 3.19 1.27
N ASN A 7 12.85 2.29 2.19
CA ASN A 7 12.81 0.86 1.89
C ASN A 7 11.37 0.37 1.89
N ILE A 8 10.79 0.30 0.72
CA ILE A 8 9.40 -0.14 0.54
C ILE A 8 9.40 -1.61 0.14
N THR A 9 8.62 -2.41 0.85
CA THR A 9 8.55 -3.84 0.60
C THR A 9 7.11 -4.34 0.61
N ILE A 10 6.94 -5.61 0.31
CA ILE A 10 5.63 -6.28 0.30
C ILE A 10 4.91 -6.03 1.62
N SER A 11 3.62 -5.77 1.54
CA SER A 11 2.69 -5.48 2.63
C SER A 11 2.83 -4.09 3.25
N ASP A 12 3.72 -3.25 2.74
CA ASP A 12 3.72 -1.83 3.11
C ASP A 12 2.54 -1.12 2.47
N VAL A 13 2.05 -0.08 3.13
CA VAL A 13 1.03 0.80 2.57
C VAL A 13 1.73 2.04 2.04
N VAL A 14 1.42 2.38 0.79
CA VAL A 14 2.03 3.52 0.11
C VAL A 14 0.96 4.44 -0.45
N VAL A 15 1.35 5.69 -0.70
CA VAL A 15 0.51 6.66 -1.41
C VAL A 15 1.16 6.96 -2.75
N SER A 16 0.35 7.02 -3.80
CA SER A 16 0.83 7.42 -5.11
C SER A 16 1.10 8.92 -5.13
N THR A 17 2.25 9.32 -5.69
CA THR A 17 2.64 10.72 -5.75
C THR A 17 2.60 11.29 -7.16
N ALA A 18 2.19 10.49 -8.15
CA ALA A 18 2.16 10.93 -9.55
C ALA A 18 1.08 10.15 -10.31
N GLY A 19 0.60 10.75 -11.39
CA GLY A 19 -0.35 10.11 -12.27
C GLY A 19 -1.79 10.30 -11.83
N ARG A 20 -2.69 9.56 -12.49
CA ARG A 20 -4.13 9.67 -12.24
C ARG A 20 -4.54 9.18 -10.87
N ASP A 21 -3.75 8.28 -10.30
CA ASP A 21 -4.04 7.71 -8.99
C ASP A 21 -3.35 8.47 -7.85
N GLN A 22 -2.82 9.65 -8.13
CA GLN A 22 -2.14 10.46 -7.13
C GLN A 22 -3.03 10.68 -5.90
N GLY A 23 -2.45 10.46 -4.72
CA GLY A 23 -3.17 10.58 -3.45
C GLY A 23 -3.84 9.30 -3.01
N GLY A 24 -3.95 8.30 -3.88
CA GLY A 24 -4.54 7.02 -3.53
C GLY A 24 -3.61 6.18 -2.68
N TRP A 25 -4.20 5.44 -1.74
CA TRP A 25 -3.47 4.52 -0.88
C TRP A 25 -3.58 3.11 -1.44
N PHE A 26 -2.47 2.38 -1.36
CA PHE A 26 -2.38 1.02 -1.89
C PHE A 26 -1.53 0.15 -1.00
N TYR A 27 -1.81 -1.15 -1.02
CA TYR A 27 -0.88 -2.14 -0.49
C TYR A 27 0.11 -2.56 -1.57
N VAL A 28 1.35 -2.79 -1.16
CA VAL A 28 2.36 -3.39 -2.04
C VAL A 28 2.18 -4.89 -1.99
N ILE A 29 1.81 -5.50 -3.11
CA ILE A 29 1.55 -6.94 -3.18
C ILE A 29 2.66 -7.72 -3.87
N ALA A 30 3.54 -7.05 -4.58
CA ALA A 30 4.75 -7.63 -5.16
C ALA A 30 5.74 -6.51 -5.42
N GLU A 31 7.01 -6.87 -5.56
CA GLU A 31 8.06 -5.86 -5.76
C GLU A 31 9.19 -6.41 -6.62
N ASP A 32 9.85 -5.49 -7.32
CA ASP A 32 11.15 -5.73 -7.93
C ASP A 32 12.02 -4.49 -7.68
N PRO A 33 13.28 -4.47 -8.16
CA PRO A 33 14.17 -3.33 -7.85
C PRO A 33 13.66 -1.97 -8.31
N ILE A 34 12.85 -1.92 -9.37
CA ILE A 34 12.41 -0.65 -9.98
C ILE A 34 10.92 -0.40 -9.75
N TYR A 35 10.11 -1.45 -9.74
CA TYR A 35 8.66 -1.34 -9.72
C TYR A 35 8.05 -1.98 -8.49
N LEU A 36 6.89 -1.45 -8.14
CA LEU A 36 6.01 -2.03 -7.14
C LEU A 36 4.70 -2.39 -7.81
N PHE A 37 4.06 -3.44 -7.31
CA PHE A 37 2.73 -3.84 -7.78
C PHE A 37 1.74 -3.52 -6.67
N LEU A 38 0.79 -2.64 -6.98
CA LEU A 38 -0.08 -2.00 -5.99
C LEU A 38 -1.52 -2.40 -6.21
N ALA A 39 -2.22 -2.64 -5.09
CA ALA A 39 -3.66 -2.93 -5.13
C ALA A 39 -4.36 -2.26 -3.97
N ASN A 40 -5.59 -1.83 -4.21
CA ASN A 40 -6.44 -1.28 -3.16
C ASN A 40 -7.78 -2.01 -3.05
N GLY A 41 -8.00 -3.01 -3.91
CA GLY A 41 -9.21 -3.81 -3.89
C GLY A 41 -10.41 -3.12 -4.53
N LYS A 42 -10.23 -1.93 -5.10
CA LYS A 42 -11.30 -1.15 -5.73
C LYS A 42 -10.94 -0.84 -7.18
N ASP A 43 -10.18 0.23 -7.39
CA ASP A 43 -9.72 0.63 -8.73
C ASP A 43 -8.64 -0.31 -9.24
N ARG A 44 -7.82 -0.80 -8.33
CA ARG A 44 -6.74 -1.72 -8.64
C ARG A 44 -6.92 -2.98 -7.79
N THR A 45 -7.39 -4.03 -8.45
CA THR A 45 -7.70 -5.28 -7.76
C THR A 45 -6.45 -6.14 -7.61
N LEU A 46 -6.55 -7.14 -6.75
CA LEU A 46 -5.48 -8.11 -6.57
C LEU A 46 -5.19 -8.88 -7.87
N GLU A 47 -6.22 -9.06 -8.70
CA GLU A 47 -6.08 -9.74 -9.99
C GLU A 47 -5.43 -8.87 -11.06
N LYS A 48 -5.57 -7.55 -10.93
CA LYS A 48 -5.02 -6.58 -11.88
C LYS A 48 -4.36 -5.42 -11.13
N PRO A 49 -3.24 -5.68 -10.47
CA PRO A 49 -2.56 -4.64 -9.72
C PRO A 49 -1.92 -3.60 -10.64
N LYS A 50 -1.68 -2.43 -10.11
CA LYS A 50 -0.99 -1.36 -10.83
C LYS A 50 0.51 -1.53 -10.67
N ARG A 51 1.23 -1.60 -11.78
CA ARG A 51 2.70 -1.54 -11.76
C ARG A 51 3.12 -0.07 -11.73
N LYS A 52 3.88 0.31 -10.73
CA LYS A 52 4.29 1.70 -10.55
C LYS A 52 5.74 1.77 -10.13
N LYS A 53 6.46 2.75 -10.67
CA LYS A 53 7.86 2.93 -10.30
C LYS A 53 7.97 3.34 -8.83
N ARG A 54 8.96 2.82 -8.14
CA ARG A 54 9.20 3.14 -6.73
C ARG A 54 9.31 4.63 -6.48
N LYS A 55 9.90 5.38 -7.41
CA LYS A 55 10.09 6.82 -7.26
C LYS A 55 8.77 7.61 -7.28
N HIS A 56 7.68 6.99 -7.70
CA HIS A 56 6.37 7.64 -7.80
C HIS A 56 5.43 7.26 -6.66
N VAL A 57 5.96 6.70 -5.60
CA VAL A 57 5.18 6.39 -4.40
C VAL A 57 5.95 6.83 -3.17
N GLN A 58 5.21 7.03 -2.09
CA GLN A 58 5.77 7.35 -0.78
C GLN A 58 5.19 6.37 0.24
N LYS A 59 6.04 5.87 1.13
CA LYS A 59 5.59 4.97 2.17
C LYS A 59 4.75 5.75 3.18
N VAL A 60 3.57 5.22 3.48
CA VAL A 60 2.68 5.79 4.49
C VAL A 60 2.95 5.13 5.84
N LEU A 61 2.93 3.80 5.85
CA LEU A 61 3.17 3.06 7.09
C LEU A 61 3.53 1.61 6.76
N ARG A 62 4.12 0.94 7.72
CA ARG A 62 4.28 -0.50 7.68
C ARG A 62 3.08 -1.11 8.38
N SER A 63 2.27 -1.86 7.66
CA SER A 63 1.06 -2.44 8.23
C SER A 63 1.39 -3.74 8.97
N GLU A 64 0.72 -3.93 10.11
CA GLU A 64 0.84 -5.15 10.90
C GLU A 64 -0.50 -5.82 11.10
N THR A 65 -1.46 -5.51 10.23
CA THR A 65 -2.79 -6.10 10.30
C THR A 65 -2.76 -7.55 9.81
N ARG A 66 -3.87 -8.25 10.03
CA ARG A 66 -4.03 -9.61 9.51
C ARG A 66 -3.91 -9.64 7.99
N VAL A 67 -4.44 -8.62 7.30
CA VAL A 67 -4.34 -8.52 5.85
C VAL A 67 -2.88 -8.41 5.42
N ALA A 68 -2.10 -7.57 6.10
CA ALA A 68 -0.68 -7.42 5.81
C ALA A 68 0.06 -8.75 6.01
N GLU A 69 -0.27 -9.49 7.07
CA GLU A 69 0.33 -10.80 7.30
C GLU A 69 0.01 -11.78 6.18
N LYS A 70 -1.24 -11.80 5.72
CA LYS A 70 -1.64 -12.67 4.62
C LYS A 70 -0.87 -12.36 3.35
N ILE A 71 -0.70 -11.07 3.05
CA ILE A 71 0.06 -10.64 1.86
C ILE A 71 1.50 -11.14 1.98
N THR A 72 2.11 -10.95 3.13
CA THR A 72 3.50 -11.34 3.36
C THR A 72 3.71 -12.84 3.20
N ARG A 73 2.74 -13.65 3.68
CA ARG A 73 2.83 -15.10 3.60
C ARG A 73 2.42 -15.67 2.24
N GLY A 74 1.84 -14.85 1.36
CA GLY A 74 1.27 -15.32 0.12
C GLY A 74 -0.06 -16.04 0.28
N ASP A 75 -0.74 -15.82 1.40
CA ASP A 75 -2.08 -16.37 1.64
C ASP A 75 -3.10 -15.62 0.80
N LYS A 76 -4.26 -16.25 0.60
CA LYS A 76 -5.32 -15.65 -0.19
C LYS A 76 -5.91 -14.44 0.53
N VAL A 77 -6.02 -13.33 -0.20
CA VAL A 77 -6.66 -12.10 0.27
C VAL A 77 -7.75 -11.73 -0.71
N LEU A 78 -8.88 -11.26 -0.17
CA LEU A 78 -9.99 -10.78 -0.99
C LEU A 78 -9.90 -9.28 -1.19
N ASN A 79 -10.39 -8.80 -2.34
CA ASN A 79 -10.41 -7.36 -2.60
C ASN A 79 -11.21 -6.61 -1.54
N SER A 80 -12.28 -7.20 -1.02
CA SER A 80 -13.08 -6.59 0.05
C SER A 80 -12.28 -6.42 1.33
N GLU A 81 -11.42 -7.39 1.66
CA GLU A 81 -10.54 -7.30 2.82
C GLU A 81 -9.55 -6.15 2.65
N LEU A 82 -8.99 -6.02 1.45
CA LEU A 82 -8.02 -4.99 1.14
C LEU A 82 -8.65 -3.59 1.29
N ARG A 83 -9.83 -3.40 0.70
CA ARG A 83 -10.57 -2.12 0.80
C ARG A 83 -10.84 -1.74 2.24
N ARG A 84 -11.35 -2.71 3.00
CA ARG A 84 -11.74 -2.48 4.39
C ARG A 84 -10.53 -2.15 5.25
N ASP A 85 -9.44 -2.87 5.04
CA ASP A 85 -8.23 -2.67 5.82
C ASP A 85 -7.60 -1.31 5.55
N LEU A 86 -7.54 -0.90 4.28
CA LEU A 86 -7.02 0.41 3.92
C LEU A 86 -7.87 1.53 4.50
N ALA A 87 -9.19 1.38 4.48
CA ALA A 87 -10.10 2.37 5.07
C ALA A 87 -9.89 2.46 6.59
N PHE A 88 -9.71 1.33 7.23
CA PHE A 88 -9.43 1.28 8.67
C PHE A 88 -8.13 2.01 9.00
N LEU A 89 -7.07 1.74 8.25
CA LEU A 89 -5.76 2.37 8.48
C LEU A 89 -5.82 3.87 8.23
N ALA A 90 -6.53 4.30 7.19
CA ALA A 90 -6.69 5.73 6.90
C ALA A 90 -7.45 6.43 8.02
N GLY A 91 -8.47 5.78 8.57
CA GLY A 91 -9.20 6.31 9.71
C GLY A 91 -8.35 6.44 10.96
N GLN A 92 -7.50 5.45 11.21
CA GLN A 92 -6.58 5.49 12.35
C GLN A 92 -5.60 6.67 12.24
N MET A 93 -5.07 6.91 11.05
CA MET A 93 -4.17 8.03 10.83
C MET A 93 -4.84 9.37 11.09
N GLN A 94 -6.10 9.52 10.63
CA GLN A 94 -6.86 10.75 10.86
C GLN A 94 -7.14 10.97 12.34
N VAL A 95 -7.54 9.92 13.06
CA VAL A 95 -7.79 10.02 14.50
C VAL A 95 -6.52 10.45 15.23
N ASN A 96 -5.38 9.89 14.88
CA ASN A 96 -4.12 10.26 15.47
C ASN A 96 -3.78 11.73 15.20
N ASN A 97 -4.04 12.21 13.99
CA ASN A 97 -3.79 13.60 13.64
C ASN A 97 -4.69 14.55 14.42
N LEU A 98 -5.96 14.17 14.59
CA LEU A 98 -6.91 15.01 15.32
C LEU A 98 -6.63 14.99 16.83
N GLY A 99 -6.14 13.88 17.34
CA GLY A 99 -5.81 13.75 18.74
C GLY A 99 -4.48 14.34 19.14
N GLY A 100 -3.67 14.65 18.14
CA GLY A 100 -2.36 15.24 18.36
C GLY A 100 -2.45 16.74 18.52
#